data_aa07453e3a86012e5d8752fcf39994ec
#
_entry.id   aa07453e3a86012e5d8752fcf39994ec
#
_cell.length_a   1.000
_cell.length_b   1.000
_cell.length_c   1.000
_cell.angle_alpha   90.00
_cell.angle_beta   90.00
_cell.angle_gamma   90.00
#
_symmetry.space_group_name_H-M   'P 1'
#
loop_
_entity.id
_entity.type
_entity.pdbx_description
1 polymer ?
#
loop_
_entity_poly.entity_id
_entity_poly.type
_entity_poly.pdbx_seq_one_letter_code
_entity_poly.pdbx_strand_id
1 'polypeptide(L)'
;MSNFITVADGARIFYKDWGTGQPIVFAHGWPLSSDAWDPQMLFMGQNGFRVVAHDRRSHGRSSQTWNGNNMDTYADDLAAVIEALDLKDAILVGHSTGGGEVAHYIGRHGSARVAKVVLVGAVPPLMLKTAGNPAGTPLEVFDGIRKGTGGDRSQFFKDLTTPFFGANRDGNTVTQGMRDAFWLQGMLGGVKGQYDCVHEFSEVDYTEDLKKIDVPALVVHGDDDQIVPFDASAKLSSQIIKDAELKVYAGAPHGLTITHADQFNADLLAFARK
;
A
#
# COMPACT_ATOMS: atom_id res chain seq x y z
N MET A 1 -8.95 -19.52 16.23
CA MET A 1 -7.54 -19.13 16.01
C MET A 1 -7.43 -17.62 16.21
N SER A 2 -6.33 -17.11 16.72
CA SER A 2 -6.12 -15.66 16.87
C SER A 2 -5.79 -15.07 15.52
N ASN A 3 -6.43 -13.94 15.15
CA ASN A 3 -6.08 -13.17 13.95
C ASN A 3 -4.93 -12.18 14.23
N PHE A 4 -4.01 -12.54 15.12
CA PHE A 4 -2.87 -11.74 15.51
C PHE A 4 -1.59 -12.57 15.54
N ILE A 5 -0.51 -11.98 15.04
CA ILE A 5 0.86 -12.49 15.20
C ILE A 5 1.59 -11.55 16.15
N THR A 6 2.31 -12.11 17.12
CA THR A 6 3.19 -11.34 18.01
C THR A 6 4.58 -11.30 17.38
N VAL A 7 5.08 -10.12 17.09
CA VAL A 7 6.41 -9.92 16.49
C VAL A 7 7.49 -9.74 17.55
N ALA A 8 8.75 -9.63 17.14
CA ALA A 8 9.92 -9.76 18.02
C ALA A 8 9.96 -8.77 19.20
N ASP A 9 9.42 -7.56 19.04
CA ASP A 9 9.35 -6.53 20.09
C ASP A 9 8.08 -6.60 20.95
N GLY A 10 7.24 -7.64 20.74
CA GLY A 10 6.01 -7.85 21.46
C GLY A 10 4.77 -7.15 20.88
N ALA A 11 4.91 -6.38 19.80
CA ALA A 11 3.77 -5.81 19.11
C ALA A 11 2.92 -6.93 18.48
N ARG A 12 1.62 -6.70 18.39
CA ARG A 12 0.66 -7.65 17.80
C ARG A 12 0.18 -7.10 16.47
N ILE A 13 0.41 -7.84 15.40
CA ILE A 13 0.01 -7.52 14.04
C ILE A 13 -1.27 -8.28 13.72
N PHE A 14 -2.35 -7.55 13.44
CA PHE A 14 -3.62 -8.13 13.01
C PHE A 14 -3.53 -8.55 11.54
N TYR A 15 -4.17 -9.66 11.19
CA TYR A 15 -4.30 -10.11 9.82
C TYR A 15 -5.66 -10.77 9.54
N LYS A 16 -6.07 -10.74 8.28
CA LYS A 16 -7.13 -11.54 7.68
C LYS A 16 -6.50 -12.63 6.83
N ASP A 17 -7.09 -13.83 6.81
CA ASP A 17 -6.60 -14.98 6.05
C ASP A 17 -7.80 -15.80 5.57
N TRP A 18 -8.10 -15.74 4.28
CA TRP A 18 -9.27 -16.37 3.69
C TRP A 18 -8.90 -17.21 2.47
N GLY A 19 -9.72 -18.24 2.19
CA GLY A 19 -9.57 -19.10 1.03
C GLY A 19 -8.41 -20.08 1.13
N THR A 20 -8.04 -20.66 -0.01
CA THR A 20 -6.96 -21.65 -0.16
C THR A 20 -6.30 -21.47 -1.52
N GLY A 21 -5.15 -22.11 -1.76
CA GLY A 21 -4.39 -22.00 -3.00
C GLY A 21 -3.14 -21.14 -2.88
N GLN A 22 -2.65 -20.61 -4.01
CA GLN A 22 -1.48 -19.72 -4.00
C GLN A 22 -1.77 -18.47 -3.18
N PRO A 23 -0.89 -18.06 -2.25
CA PRO A 23 -1.14 -16.91 -1.40
C PRO A 23 -0.96 -15.60 -2.15
N ILE A 24 -1.89 -14.66 -1.90
CA ILE A 24 -1.75 -13.25 -2.23
C ILE A 24 -1.73 -12.47 -0.92
N VAL A 25 -0.69 -11.67 -0.70
CA VAL A 25 -0.53 -10.85 0.51
C VAL A 25 -0.69 -9.39 0.15
N PHE A 26 -1.62 -8.72 0.82
CA PHE A 26 -1.97 -7.32 0.56
C PHE A 26 -1.44 -6.41 1.66
N ALA A 27 -0.66 -5.40 1.27
CA ALA A 27 -0.16 -4.30 2.10
C ALA A 27 -0.91 -3.00 1.76
N HIS A 28 -1.60 -2.43 2.75
CA HIS A 28 -2.47 -1.26 2.56
C HIS A 28 -1.71 0.07 2.51
N GLY A 29 -2.35 1.11 1.91
CA GLY A 29 -1.89 2.49 1.92
C GLY A 29 -2.13 3.21 3.25
N TRP A 30 -1.45 4.35 3.44
CA TRP A 30 -1.71 5.24 4.57
C TRP A 30 -3.01 6.07 4.33
N PRO A 31 -3.83 6.35 5.34
CA PRO A 31 -3.78 5.89 6.73
C PRO A 31 -4.70 4.68 7.00
N LEU A 32 -4.87 3.81 6.01
CA LEU A 32 -5.87 2.75 5.94
C LEU A 32 -5.55 1.54 6.83
N SER A 33 -6.23 0.45 6.58
CA SER A 33 -6.06 -0.87 7.20
C SER A 33 -6.26 -1.97 6.16
N SER A 34 -6.15 -3.23 6.55
CA SER A 34 -6.46 -4.37 5.69
C SER A 34 -7.90 -4.35 5.12
N ASP A 35 -8.80 -3.58 5.72
CA ASP A 35 -10.20 -3.47 5.25
C ASP A 35 -10.28 -2.76 3.89
N ALA A 36 -9.27 -1.98 3.51
CA ALA A 36 -9.18 -1.38 2.17
C ALA A 36 -9.10 -2.42 1.04
N TRP A 37 -8.70 -3.65 1.36
CA TRP A 37 -8.52 -4.75 0.41
C TRP A 37 -9.70 -5.73 0.36
N ASP A 38 -10.76 -5.54 1.14
CA ASP A 38 -11.89 -6.47 1.20
C ASP A 38 -12.51 -6.82 -0.18
N PRO A 39 -12.69 -5.86 -1.11
CA PRO A 39 -13.19 -6.18 -2.44
C PRO A 39 -12.25 -7.10 -3.23
N GLN A 40 -10.93 -6.84 -3.18
CA GLN A 40 -9.92 -7.65 -3.87
C GLN A 40 -9.76 -9.01 -3.21
N MET A 41 -9.76 -9.07 -1.88
CA MET A 41 -9.70 -10.33 -1.13
C MET A 41 -10.89 -11.23 -1.44
N LEU A 42 -12.11 -10.67 -1.47
CA LEU A 42 -13.31 -11.43 -1.83
C LEU A 42 -13.21 -11.96 -3.26
N PHE A 43 -12.87 -11.10 -4.22
CA PHE A 43 -12.76 -11.47 -5.62
C PHE A 43 -11.67 -12.54 -5.86
N MET A 44 -10.46 -12.33 -5.34
CA MET A 44 -9.36 -13.28 -5.54
C MET A 44 -9.58 -14.59 -4.80
N GLY A 45 -10.17 -14.55 -3.59
CA GLY A 45 -10.57 -15.75 -2.85
C GLY A 45 -11.59 -16.61 -3.60
N GLN A 46 -12.59 -15.98 -4.24
CA GLN A 46 -13.56 -16.67 -5.11
C GLN A 46 -12.91 -17.23 -6.38
N ASN A 47 -11.75 -16.73 -6.78
CA ASN A 47 -10.99 -17.22 -7.95
C ASN A 47 -9.89 -18.23 -7.60
N GLY A 48 -9.90 -18.80 -6.38
CA GLY A 48 -9.07 -19.92 -5.97
C GLY A 48 -7.71 -19.56 -5.38
N PHE A 49 -7.56 -18.33 -4.87
CA PHE A 49 -6.36 -17.89 -4.15
C PHE A 49 -6.59 -17.89 -2.63
N ARG A 50 -5.54 -18.14 -1.86
CA ARG A 50 -5.49 -17.79 -0.44
C ARG A 50 -5.14 -16.32 -0.33
N VAL A 51 -5.97 -15.52 0.33
CA VAL A 51 -5.80 -14.08 0.42
C VAL A 51 -5.53 -13.67 1.85
N VAL A 52 -4.42 -12.97 2.05
CA VAL A 52 -3.95 -12.49 3.35
C VAL A 52 -3.79 -10.98 3.28
N ALA A 53 -4.30 -10.24 4.27
CA ALA A 53 -4.05 -8.82 4.42
C ALA A 53 -3.79 -8.51 5.89
N HIS A 54 -2.76 -7.72 6.19
CA HIS A 54 -2.44 -7.32 7.55
C HIS A 54 -2.74 -5.84 7.77
N ASP A 55 -3.03 -5.47 9.01
CA ASP A 55 -3.01 -4.08 9.45
C ASP A 55 -1.57 -3.74 9.81
N ARG A 56 -0.93 -2.79 9.10
CA ARG A 56 0.42 -2.32 9.44
C ARG A 56 0.47 -1.87 10.89
N ARG A 57 1.61 -2.02 11.55
CA ARG A 57 1.87 -1.49 12.89
C ARG A 57 1.31 -0.08 13.04
N SER A 58 0.63 0.19 14.15
CA SER A 58 -0.06 1.45 14.48
C SER A 58 -1.20 1.85 13.53
N HIS A 59 -1.65 0.94 12.66
CA HIS A 59 -2.83 1.11 11.82
C HIS A 59 -3.90 0.07 12.18
N GLY A 60 -5.16 0.38 11.90
CA GLY A 60 -6.29 -0.52 12.11
C GLY A 60 -6.31 -1.16 13.51
N ARG A 61 -6.30 -2.49 13.55
CA ARG A 61 -6.38 -3.31 14.78
C ARG A 61 -5.02 -3.71 15.36
N SER A 62 -3.93 -3.42 14.65
CA SER A 62 -2.57 -3.72 15.13
C SER A 62 -2.17 -2.84 16.31
N SER A 63 -1.19 -3.32 17.09
CA SER A 63 -0.66 -2.58 18.24
C SER A 63 -0.24 -1.17 17.86
N GLN A 64 -0.68 -0.20 18.66
CA GLN A 64 -0.25 1.19 18.54
C GLN A 64 1.03 1.37 19.35
N THR A 65 2.16 1.48 18.68
CA THR A 65 3.48 1.56 19.30
C THR A 65 4.03 2.99 19.26
N TRP A 66 4.83 3.36 20.26
CA TRP A 66 5.52 4.65 20.25
C TRP A 66 6.75 4.63 19.33
N ASN A 67 7.47 3.50 19.28
CA ASN A 67 8.65 3.29 18.46
C ASN A 67 8.38 2.25 17.35
N GLY A 68 9.30 2.15 16.38
CA GLY A 68 9.22 1.16 15.30
C GLY A 68 8.21 1.51 14.21
N ASN A 69 7.76 2.77 14.13
CA ASN A 69 6.88 3.22 13.05
C ASN A 69 7.72 3.66 11.84
N ASN A 70 8.55 2.77 11.33
CA ASN A 70 9.44 2.98 10.19
C ASN A 70 9.42 1.79 9.23
N MET A 71 9.91 1.99 8.01
CA MET A 71 9.77 1.01 6.94
C MET A 71 10.58 -0.27 7.21
N ASP A 72 11.73 -0.19 7.87
CA ASP A 72 12.50 -1.37 8.31
C ASP A 72 11.63 -2.30 9.17
N THR A 73 10.97 -1.72 10.17
CA THR A 73 10.09 -2.47 11.08
C THR A 73 8.84 -2.97 10.37
N TYR A 74 8.25 -2.19 9.45
CA TYR A 74 7.08 -2.62 8.68
C TYR A 74 7.42 -3.81 7.77
N ALA A 75 8.59 -3.80 7.13
CA ALA A 75 9.07 -4.93 6.33
C ALA A 75 9.34 -6.17 7.20
N ASP A 76 9.91 -6.00 8.40
CA ASP A 76 10.13 -7.10 9.37
C ASP A 76 8.79 -7.66 9.89
N ASP A 77 7.79 -6.81 10.14
CA ASP A 77 6.43 -7.23 10.53
C ASP A 77 5.75 -8.03 9.39
N LEU A 78 5.88 -7.58 8.14
CA LEU A 78 5.39 -8.31 6.97
C LEU A 78 6.09 -9.66 6.83
N ALA A 79 7.41 -9.73 7.05
CA ALA A 79 8.16 -10.98 7.06
C ALA A 79 7.64 -11.95 8.14
N ALA A 80 7.39 -11.44 9.34
CA ALA A 80 6.81 -12.24 10.43
C ALA A 80 5.41 -12.80 10.08
N VAL A 81 4.58 -12.03 9.38
CA VAL A 81 3.26 -12.52 8.87
C VAL A 81 3.47 -13.64 7.86
N ILE A 82 4.36 -13.45 6.88
CA ILE A 82 4.65 -14.43 5.82
C ILE A 82 5.21 -15.73 6.42
N GLU A 83 6.11 -15.62 7.39
CA GLU A 83 6.72 -16.77 8.06
C GLU A 83 5.75 -17.50 8.96
N ALA A 84 5.02 -16.80 9.82
CA ALA A 84 4.08 -17.42 10.78
C ALA A 84 2.93 -18.15 10.08
N LEU A 85 2.53 -17.73 8.89
CA LEU A 85 1.51 -18.38 8.07
C LEU A 85 2.10 -19.39 7.06
N ASP A 86 3.44 -19.59 7.07
CA ASP A 86 4.23 -20.42 6.14
C ASP A 86 3.83 -20.17 4.67
N LEU A 87 3.71 -18.88 4.28
CA LEU A 87 3.37 -18.52 2.91
C LEU A 87 4.59 -18.74 2.01
N LYS A 88 4.38 -19.44 0.89
CA LYS A 88 5.38 -19.73 -0.14
C LYS A 88 4.82 -19.36 -1.50
N ASP A 89 5.70 -18.98 -2.40
CA ASP A 89 5.33 -18.53 -3.76
C ASP A 89 4.24 -17.43 -3.73
N ALA A 90 4.36 -16.53 -2.73
CA ALA A 90 3.37 -15.49 -2.49
C ALA A 90 3.40 -14.41 -3.58
N ILE A 91 2.24 -13.88 -3.92
CA ILE A 91 2.12 -12.67 -4.72
C ILE A 91 1.96 -11.51 -3.74
N LEU A 92 2.92 -10.59 -3.68
CA LEU A 92 2.85 -9.42 -2.81
C LEU A 92 2.20 -8.25 -3.55
N VAL A 93 1.15 -7.69 -2.98
CA VAL A 93 0.39 -6.57 -3.56
C VAL A 93 0.46 -5.38 -2.60
N GLY A 94 1.05 -4.27 -3.02
CA GLY A 94 1.20 -3.07 -2.20
C GLY A 94 0.56 -1.85 -2.84
N HIS A 95 -0.36 -1.19 -2.12
CA HIS A 95 -0.96 0.08 -2.53
C HIS A 95 -0.29 1.25 -1.80
N SER A 96 0.07 2.29 -2.56
CA SER A 96 0.61 3.53 -1.97
C SER A 96 1.83 3.25 -1.08
N THR A 97 1.78 3.62 0.21
CA THR A 97 2.77 3.26 1.25
C THR A 97 3.03 1.76 1.32
N GLY A 98 1.99 0.92 1.12
CA GLY A 98 2.14 -0.53 1.08
C GLY A 98 3.01 -1.02 -0.08
N GLY A 99 3.11 -0.24 -1.17
CA GLY A 99 4.07 -0.50 -2.24
C GLY A 99 5.52 -0.27 -1.79
N GLY A 100 5.76 0.74 -0.96
CA GLY A 100 7.05 0.94 -0.29
C GLY A 100 7.40 -0.22 0.64
N GLU A 101 6.42 -0.68 1.44
CA GLU A 101 6.59 -1.82 2.34
C GLU A 101 6.94 -3.11 1.58
N VAL A 102 6.26 -3.40 0.47
CA VAL A 102 6.55 -4.57 -0.37
C VAL A 102 7.93 -4.46 -1.02
N ALA A 103 8.28 -3.30 -1.57
CA ALA A 103 9.60 -3.07 -2.16
C ALA A 103 10.71 -3.25 -1.11
N HIS A 104 10.53 -2.65 0.07
CA HIS A 104 11.49 -2.72 1.17
C HIS A 104 11.60 -4.14 1.77
N TYR A 105 10.48 -4.89 1.82
CA TYR A 105 10.51 -6.30 2.17
C TYR A 105 11.47 -7.09 1.24
N ILE A 106 11.35 -6.94 -0.07
CA ILE A 106 12.25 -7.59 -1.03
C ILE A 106 13.69 -7.08 -0.82
N GLY A 107 13.86 -5.78 -0.65
CA GLY A 107 15.18 -5.17 -0.43
C GLY A 107 15.92 -5.73 0.78
N ARG A 108 15.19 -6.11 1.83
CA ARG A 108 15.69 -6.51 3.14
C ARG A 108 15.68 -8.03 3.37
N HIS A 109 14.65 -8.73 2.91
CA HIS A 109 14.44 -10.17 3.15
C HIS A 109 14.61 -11.03 1.88
N GLY A 110 14.72 -10.39 0.70
CA GLY A 110 14.80 -11.10 -0.58
C GLY A 110 13.45 -11.66 -1.04
N SER A 111 13.50 -12.38 -2.17
CA SER A 111 12.32 -12.91 -2.86
C SER A 111 12.08 -14.42 -2.66
N ALA A 112 12.82 -15.10 -1.79
CA ALA A 112 12.77 -16.56 -1.67
C ALA A 112 11.37 -17.15 -1.39
N ARG A 113 10.44 -16.36 -0.83
CA ARG A 113 9.04 -16.74 -0.57
C ARG A 113 8.05 -16.07 -1.51
N VAL A 114 8.53 -15.32 -2.52
CA VAL A 114 7.73 -14.45 -3.39
C VAL A 114 7.80 -14.93 -4.83
N ALA A 115 6.65 -15.15 -5.45
CA ALA A 115 6.55 -15.48 -6.87
C ALA A 115 6.40 -14.23 -7.75
N LYS A 116 5.68 -13.21 -7.27
CA LYS A 116 5.35 -12.00 -8.05
C LYS A 116 5.14 -10.79 -7.13
N VAL A 117 5.30 -9.60 -7.69
CA VAL A 117 5.04 -8.31 -7.01
C VAL A 117 4.02 -7.48 -7.80
N VAL A 118 3.11 -6.81 -7.11
CA VAL A 118 2.17 -5.84 -7.70
C VAL A 118 2.25 -4.53 -6.93
N LEU A 119 2.60 -3.45 -7.59
CA LEU A 119 2.70 -2.10 -7.05
C LEU A 119 1.56 -1.24 -7.61
N VAL A 120 0.66 -0.75 -6.76
CA VAL A 120 -0.55 -0.03 -7.16
C VAL A 120 -0.55 1.38 -6.59
N GLY A 121 -0.53 2.42 -7.42
CA GLY A 121 -0.42 3.80 -6.95
C GLY A 121 0.69 3.97 -5.92
N ALA A 122 1.78 3.20 -6.07
CA ALA A 122 2.80 2.99 -5.05
C ALA A 122 3.76 4.17 -4.94
N VAL A 123 4.27 4.43 -3.75
CA VAL A 123 5.18 5.56 -3.47
C VAL A 123 6.61 5.42 -4.01
N PRO A 124 7.19 4.20 -4.21
CA PRO A 124 8.52 4.08 -4.79
C PRO A 124 8.66 4.71 -6.20
N PRO A 125 9.86 5.17 -6.59
CA PRO A 125 11.12 5.09 -5.83
C PRO A 125 11.27 6.15 -4.74
N LEU A 126 10.75 7.37 -4.92
CA LEU A 126 10.85 8.47 -3.95
C LEU A 126 9.77 9.51 -4.22
N MET A 127 8.98 9.83 -3.19
CA MET A 127 7.95 10.87 -3.30
C MET A 127 8.52 12.29 -3.23
N LEU A 128 9.55 12.50 -2.40
CA LEU A 128 10.11 13.81 -2.14
C LEU A 128 10.74 14.41 -3.41
N LYS A 129 10.42 15.68 -3.69
CA LYS A 129 11.09 16.46 -4.72
C LYS A 129 12.53 16.76 -4.32
N THR A 130 13.45 16.31 -5.15
CA THR A 130 14.90 16.55 -5.00
C THR A 130 15.50 16.93 -6.35
N ALA A 131 16.79 17.27 -6.39
CA ALA A 131 17.50 17.49 -7.64
C ALA A 131 17.47 16.24 -8.55
N GLY A 132 17.52 15.03 -7.95
CA GLY A 132 17.43 13.74 -8.66
C GLY A 132 15.99 13.31 -8.98
N ASN A 133 14.98 13.91 -8.33
CA ASN A 133 13.56 13.65 -8.54
C ASN A 133 12.77 14.96 -8.70
N PRO A 134 12.92 15.67 -9.84
CA PRO A 134 12.29 16.98 -10.02
C PRO A 134 10.75 16.92 -10.16
N ALA A 135 10.20 15.75 -10.51
CA ALA A 135 8.76 15.50 -10.58
C ALA A 135 8.13 15.16 -9.22
N GLY A 136 8.94 14.99 -8.18
CA GLY A 136 8.48 14.68 -6.84
C GLY A 136 7.69 15.81 -6.17
N THR A 137 7.07 15.49 -5.06
CA THR A 137 6.23 16.39 -4.26
C THR A 137 7.11 17.24 -3.30
N PRO A 138 6.90 18.55 -3.21
CA PRO A 138 7.63 19.39 -2.26
C PRO A 138 7.44 18.99 -0.80
N LEU A 139 8.46 19.19 0.05
CA LEU A 139 8.45 18.83 1.47
C LEU A 139 7.28 19.47 2.24
N GLU A 140 6.93 20.70 1.88
CA GLU A 140 5.86 21.47 2.54
C GLU A 140 4.49 20.78 2.45
N VAL A 141 4.26 19.96 1.41
CA VAL A 141 3.04 19.16 1.29
C VAL A 141 3.02 18.09 2.37
N PHE A 142 4.14 17.39 2.59
CA PHE A 142 4.27 16.37 3.64
C PHE A 142 4.22 16.97 5.04
N ASP A 143 4.78 18.16 5.25
CA ASP A 143 4.64 18.90 6.51
C ASP A 143 3.18 19.30 6.76
N GLY A 144 2.43 19.63 5.70
CA GLY A 144 0.98 19.83 5.75
C GLY A 144 0.24 18.56 6.20
N ILE A 145 0.63 17.39 5.71
CA ILE A 145 0.07 16.09 6.12
C ILE A 145 0.38 15.82 7.61
N ARG A 146 1.63 16.04 8.06
CA ARG A 146 2.02 15.92 9.48
C ARG A 146 1.18 16.84 10.35
N LYS A 147 1.03 18.10 9.95
CA LYS A 147 0.21 19.09 10.67
C LYS A 147 -1.26 18.66 10.74
N GLY A 148 -1.84 18.17 9.65
CA GLY A 148 -3.21 17.66 9.61
C GLY A 148 -3.39 16.44 10.51
N THR A 149 -2.45 15.49 10.47
CA THR A 149 -2.47 14.27 11.28
C THR A 149 -2.31 14.58 12.78
N GLY A 150 -1.47 15.52 13.14
CA GLY A 150 -1.24 15.94 14.53
C GLY A 150 -2.26 16.95 15.07
N GLY A 151 -3.11 17.51 14.21
CA GLY A 151 -4.16 18.49 14.54
C GLY A 151 -5.56 17.89 14.55
N ASP A 152 -6.50 18.49 13.80
CA ASP A 152 -7.83 17.92 13.56
C ASP A 152 -7.74 16.80 12.52
N ARG A 153 -7.22 15.66 12.97
CA ARG A 153 -7.05 14.46 12.15
C ARG A 153 -8.37 14.00 11.52
N SER A 154 -9.47 14.17 12.24
CA SER A 154 -10.78 13.74 11.77
C SER A 154 -11.22 14.51 10.52
N GLN A 155 -11.14 15.85 10.56
CA GLN A 155 -11.47 16.66 9.40
C GLN A 155 -10.45 16.49 8.29
N PHE A 156 -9.16 16.42 8.62
CA PHE A 156 -8.10 16.21 7.63
C PHE A 156 -8.32 14.93 6.82
N PHE A 157 -8.65 13.81 7.45
CA PHE A 157 -8.93 12.55 6.74
C PHE A 157 -10.21 12.60 5.90
N LYS A 158 -11.22 13.34 6.32
CA LYS A 158 -12.42 13.58 5.50
C LYS A 158 -12.08 14.36 4.24
N ASP A 159 -11.30 15.44 4.38
CA ASP A 159 -10.90 16.28 3.26
C ASP A 159 -10.00 15.52 2.28
N LEU A 160 -9.08 14.69 2.79
CA LEU A 160 -8.18 13.86 1.98
C LEU A 160 -8.92 12.88 1.06
N THR A 161 -10.14 12.45 1.43
CA THR A 161 -10.94 11.58 0.55
C THR A 161 -11.26 12.22 -0.81
N THR A 162 -11.26 13.56 -0.89
CA THR A 162 -11.56 14.27 -2.12
C THR A 162 -10.49 14.03 -3.20
N PRO A 163 -9.20 14.38 -2.99
CA PRO A 163 -8.16 14.06 -3.98
C PRO A 163 -7.85 12.56 -4.05
N PHE A 164 -8.00 11.81 -2.94
CA PHE A 164 -7.72 10.38 -2.91
C PHE A 164 -8.60 9.59 -3.89
N PHE A 165 -9.88 9.87 -3.92
CA PHE A 165 -10.83 9.20 -4.82
C PHE A 165 -11.17 10.00 -6.08
N GLY A 166 -10.57 11.17 -6.30
CA GLY A 166 -10.93 12.05 -7.41
C GLY A 166 -12.36 12.60 -7.32
N ALA A 167 -12.89 12.79 -6.09
CA ALA A 167 -14.26 13.26 -5.88
C ALA A 167 -14.50 14.70 -6.38
N ASN A 168 -13.44 15.43 -6.73
CA ASN A 168 -13.44 16.74 -7.36
C ASN A 168 -13.39 16.68 -8.90
N ARG A 169 -13.57 15.50 -9.50
CA ARG A 169 -13.59 15.31 -10.96
C ARG A 169 -15.00 15.10 -11.46
N ASP A 170 -15.27 15.59 -12.67
CA ASP A 170 -16.55 15.38 -13.32
C ASP A 170 -16.80 13.89 -13.58
N GLY A 171 -18.03 13.43 -13.38
CA GLY A 171 -18.40 12.02 -13.58
C GLY A 171 -17.95 11.08 -12.45
N ASN A 172 -17.41 11.61 -11.35
CA ASN A 172 -17.04 10.82 -10.19
C ASN A 172 -18.22 10.04 -9.61
N THR A 173 -18.01 8.74 -9.32
CA THR A 173 -19.04 7.82 -8.81
C THR A 173 -18.81 7.42 -7.34
N VAL A 174 -17.86 8.03 -6.67
CA VAL A 174 -17.52 7.70 -5.27
C VAL A 174 -18.66 8.11 -4.34
N THR A 175 -19.17 7.15 -3.60
CA THR A 175 -20.25 7.37 -2.66
C THR A 175 -19.76 7.96 -1.33
N GLN A 176 -20.64 8.59 -0.57
CA GLN A 176 -20.33 9.02 0.80
C GLN A 176 -19.91 7.84 1.67
N GLY A 177 -20.51 6.65 1.50
CA GLY A 177 -20.13 5.45 2.23
C GLY A 177 -18.67 5.02 2.00
N MET A 178 -18.16 5.14 0.77
CA MET A 178 -16.74 4.87 0.47
C MET A 178 -15.82 5.88 1.18
N ARG A 179 -16.19 7.15 1.19
CA ARG A 179 -15.45 8.21 1.89
C ARG A 179 -15.48 8.02 3.42
N ASP A 180 -16.63 7.63 3.97
CA ASP A 180 -16.78 7.36 5.40
C ASP A 180 -16.00 6.11 5.81
N ALA A 181 -15.93 5.06 4.97
CA ALA A 181 -15.10 3.88 5.21
C ALA A 181 -13.60 4.22 5.24
N PHE A 182 -13.12 5.09 4.34
CA PHE A 182 -11.76 5.61 4.39
C PHE A 182 -11.48 6.34 5.71
N TRP A 183 -12.35 7.28 6.06
CA TRP A 183 -12.24 8.06 7.29
C TRP A 183 -12.22 7.17 8.54
N LEU A 184 -13.14 6.17 8.59
CA LEU A 184 -13.22 5.24 9.72
C LEU A 184 -11.91 4.45 9.88
N GLN A 185 -11.35 3.91 8.79
CA GLN A 185 -10.07 3.20 8.81
C GLN A 185 -8.95 4.11 9.31
N GLY A 186 -8.87 5.35 8.82
CA GLY A 186 -7.89 6.33 9.28
C GLY A 186 -8.01 6.62 10.78
N MET A 187 -9.24 6.73 11.30
CA MET A 187 -9.48 7.03 12.72
C MET A 187 -9.18 5.84 13.66
N LEU A 188 -9.17 4.60 13.16
CA LEU A 188 -8.79 3.41 13.94
C LEU A 188 -7.29 3.36 14.24
N GLY A 189 -6.45 3.97 13.42
CA GLY A 189 -5.00 3.97 13.62
C GLY A 189 -4.54 4.88 14.76
N GLY A 190 -3.33 4.60 15.29
CA GLY A 190 -2.66 5.42 16.30
C GLY A 190 -2.03 6.66 15.69
N VAL A 191 -2.31 7.84 16.27
CA VAL A 191 -1.83 9.13 15.74
C VAL A 191 -0.30 9.18 15.62
N LYS A 192 0.43 8.61 16.59
CA LYS A 192 1.91 8.60 16.58
C LYS A 192 2.44 7.84 15.35
N GLY A 193 1.96 6.61 15.13
CA GLY A 193 2.41 5.81 13.98
C GLY A 193 2.00 6.39 12.65
N GLN A 194 0.80 6.96 12.54
CA GLN A 194 0.37 7.62 11.33
C GLN A 194 1.19 8.89 11.04
N TYR A 195 1.59 9.63 12.08
CA TYR A 195 2.44 10.81 11.95
C TYR A 195 3.86 10.43 11.50
N ASP A 196 4.48 9.43 12.14
CA ASP A 196 5.83 8.96 11.80
C ASP A 196 5.86 8.37 10.38
N CYS A 197 4.82 7.63 10.00
CA CYS A 197 4.70 7.00 8.68
C CYS A 197 4.73 8.01 7.51
N VAL A 198 4.47 9.30 7.78
CA VAL A 198 4.60 10.34 6.74
C VAL A 198 6.02 10.41 6.20
N HIS A 199 7.05 10.35 7.08
CA HIS A 199 8.45 10.28 6.66
C HIS A 199 8.71 9.06 5.77
N GLU A 200 8.16 7.92 6.14
CA GLU A 200 8.42 6.65 5.49
C GLU A 200 7.89 6.61 4.05
N PHE A 201 6.70 7.14 3.80
CA PHE A 201 6.16 7.15 2.45
C PHE A 201 6.63 8.35 1.60
N SER A 202 7.25 9.35 2.20
CA SER A 202 7.59 10.59 1.48
C SER A 202 9.09 10.80 1.26
N GLU A 203 9.93 10.50 2.25
CA GLU A 203 11.34 10.90 2.27
C GLU A 203 12.31 9.71 2.15
N VAL A 204 11.83 8.47 2.33
CA VAL A 204 12.65 7.27 2.15
C VAL A 204 12.79 6.96 0.65
N ASP A 205 14.04 6.71 0.23
CA ASP A 205 14.38 6.33 -1.15
C ASP A 205 14.43 4.80 -1.30
N TYR A 206 13.50 4.25 -2.06
CA TYR A 206 13.35 2.82 -2.34
C TYR A 206 14.03 2.39 -3.65
N THR A 207 14.85 3.24 -4.27
CA THR A 207 15.48 2.94 -5.56
C THR A 207 16.29 1.64 -5.52
N GLU A 208 17.07 1.45 -4.46
CA GLU A 208 17.91 0.23 -4.31
C GLU A 208 17.07 -1.01 -4.00
N ASP A 209 15.92 -0.86 -3.33
CA ASP A 209 14.98 -1.96 -3.07
C ASP A 209 14.29 -2.40 -4.37
N LEU A 210 13.85 -1.45 -5.21
CA LEU A 210 13.25 -1.76 -6.52
C LEU A 210 14.22 -2.54 -7.42
N LYS A 211 15.52 -2.23 -7.41
CA LYS A 211 16.55 -2.95 -8.18
C LYS A 211 16.70 -4.42 -7.77
N LYS A 212 16.34 -4.74 -6.51
CA LYS A 212 16.41 -6.10 -5.97
C LYS A 212 15.16 -6.93 -6.26
N ILE A 213 14.11 -6.34 -6.84
CA ILE A 213 12.93 -7.10 -7.28
C ILE A 213 13.36 -7.93 -8.51
N ASP A 214 13.58 -9.21 -8.30
CA ASP A 214 14.06 -10.20 -9.26
C ASP A 214 12.99 -11.20 -9.71
N VAL A 215 11.73 -10.93 -9.35
CA VAL A 215 10.52 -11.66 -9.76
C VAL A 215 9.65 -10.80 -10.67
N PRO A 216 8.74 -11.40 -11.48
CA PRO A 216 7.83 -10.63 -12.31
C PRO A 216 7.05 -9.60 -11.51
N ALA A 217 6.96 -8.37 -12.02
CA ALA A 217 6.28 -7.27 -11.37
C ALA A 217 5.20 -6.66 -12.27
N LEU A 218 4.05 -6.30 -11.66
CA LEU A 218 3.01 -5.49 -12.28
C LEU A 218 2.96 -4.14 -11.57
N VAL A 219 3.13 -3.06 -12.30
CA VAL A 219 3.00 -1.69 -11.81
C VAL A 219 1.71 -1.10 -12.37
N VAL A 220 0.76 -0.72 -11.51
CA VAL A 220 -0.54 -0.15 -11.89
C VAL A 220 -0.64 1.26 -11.33
N HIS A 221 -1.05 2.25 -12.16
CA HIS A 221 -1.19 3.63 -11.69
C HIS A 221 -2.27 4.37 -12.48
N GLY A 222 -2.95 5.28 -11.80
CA GLY A 222 -3.87 6.22 -12.45
C GLY A 222 -3.14 7.46 -12.95
N ASP A 223 -3.42 7.94 -14.16
CA ASP A 223 -2.79 9.15 -14.67
C ASP A 223 -3.39 10.47 -14.12
N ASP A 224 -4.50 10.38 -13.36
CA ASP A 224 -5.07 11.48 -12.56
C ASP A 224 -4.89 11.25 -11.05
N ASP A 225 -3.84 10.55 -10.65
CA ASP A 225 -3.49 10.38 -9.24
C ASP A 225 -2.99 11.70 -8.65
N GLN A 226 -3.83 12.31 -7.79
CA GLN A 226 -3.59 13.61 -7.15
C GLN A 226 -2.77 13.48 -5.85
N ILE A 227 -2.39 12.25 -5.45
CA ILE A 227 -1.67 11.95 -4.21
C ILE A 227 -0.23 11.53 -4.52
N VAL A 228 -0.04 10.56 -5.41
CA VAL A 228 1.26 10.04 -5.83
C VAL A 228 1.48 10.37 -7.29
N PRO A 229 2.40 11.30 -7.63
CA PRO A 229 2.62 11.70 -9.02
C PRO A 229 3.12 10.53 -9.87
N PHE A 230 2.42 10.21 -10.96
CA PHE A 230 2.77 9.13 -11.89
C PHE A 230 4.21 9.22 -12.39
N ASP A 231 4.66 10.42 -12.81
CA ASP A 231 6.00 10.63 -13.37
C ASP A 231 7.13 10.45 -12.34
N ALA A 232 6.85 10.65 -11.05
CA ALA A 232 7.81 10.49 -9.95
C ALA A 232 7.80 9.08 -9.34
N SER A 233 6.81 8.24 -9.68
CA SER A 233 6.59 6.95 -9.04
C SER A 233 6.51 5.80 -10.04
N ALA A 234 5.31 5.41 -10.50
CA ALA A 234 5.10 4.20 -11.31
C ALA A 234 5.91 4.19 -12.60
N LYS A 235 6.05 5.32 -13.28
CA LYS A 235 6.87 5.45 -14.48
C LYS A 235 8.34 5.13 -14.20
N LEU A 236 8.90 5.62 -13.09
CA LEU A 236 10.28 5.34 -12.72
C LEU A 236 10.43 3.92 -12.18
N SER A 237 9.51 3.46 -11.32
CA SER A 237 9.53 2.11 -10.79
C SER A 237 9.52 1.04 -11.88
N SER A 238 8.68 1.22 -12.92
CA SER A 238 8.64 0.30 -14.06
C SER A 238 9.91 0.27 -14.92
N GLN A 239 10.73 1.34 -14.86
CA GLN A 239 12.02 1.41 -15.53
C GLN A 239 13.16 0.82 -14.70
N ILE A 240 13.04 0.85 -13.36
CA ILE A 240 14.05 0.36 -12.42
C ILE A 240 13.91 -1.15 -12.23
N ILE A 241 12.69 -1.66 -12.11
CA ILE A 241 12.42 -3.10 -11.95
C ILE A 241 12.68 -3.82 -13.26
N LYS A 242 13.51 -4.86 -13.23
CA LYS A 242 14.00 -5.54 -14.44
C LYS A 242 12.89 -6.21 -15.27
N ASP A 243 11.90 -6.81 -14.63
CA ASP A 243 10.78 -7.53 -15.27
C ASP A 243 9.45 -6.91 -14.81
N ALA A 244 9.16 -5.70 -15.29
CA ALA A 244 7.98 -4.94 -14.94
C ALA A 244 7.04 -4.73 -16.12
N GLU A 245 5.77 -5.09 -15.93
CA GLU A 245 4.65 -4.68 -16.79
C GLU A 245 4.03 -3.41 -16.20
N LEU A 246 3.93 -2.33 -16.96
CA LEU A 246 3.26 -1.09 -16.54
C LEU A 246 1.86 -1.00 -17.14
N LYS A 247 0.86 -0.77 -16.28
CA LYS A 247 -0.52 -0.44 -16.68
C LYS A 247 -0.93 0.92 -16.15
N VAL A 248 -1.28 1.80 -17.05
CA VAL A 248 -1.78 3.15 -16.72
C VAL A 248 -3.28 3.19 -16.93
N TYR A 249 -4.03 3.58 -15.91
CA TYR A 249 -5.49 3.70 -15.95
C TYR A 249 -5.86 5.15 -16.21
N ALA A 250 -6.45 5.39 -17.39
CA ALA A 250 -6.82 6.73 -17.83
C ALA A 250 -7.88 7.37 -16.91
N GLY A 251 -7.59 8.56 -16.39
CA GLY A 251 -8.47 9.31 -15.49
C GLY A 251 -8.62 8.69 -14.10
N ALA A 252 -7.90 7.61 -13.77
CA ALA A 252 -8.04 6.97 -12.48
C ALA A 252 -7.32 7.76 -11.38
N PRO A 253 -7.95 7.93 -10.21
CA PRO A 253 -7.38 8.58 -9.04
C PRO A 253 -6.52 7.61 -8.23
N HIS A 254 -5.93 8.09 -7.12
CA HIS A 254 -5.14 7.27 -6.18
C HIS A 254 -5.90 6.06 -5.64
N GLY A 255 -7.18 6.23 -5.32
CA GLY A 255 -8.07 5.17 -4.83
C GLY A 255 -8.59 4.22 -5.91
N LEU A 256 -7.83 3.98 -6.97
CA LEU A 256 -8.23 3.16 -8.13
C LEU A 256 -8.63 1.72 -7.78
N THR A 257 -8.12 1.15 -6.70
CA THR A 257 -8.50 -0.17 -6.20
C THR A 257 -9.99 -0.26 -5.83
N ILE A 258 -10.62 0.89 -5.57
CA ILE A 258 -12.05 1.02 -5.29
C ILE A 258 -12.81 1.62 -6.47
N THR A 259 -12.31 2.73 -7.04
CA THR A 259 -13.01 3.43 -8.12
C THR A 259 -12.96 2.67 -9.46
N HIS A 260 -11.92 1.86 -9.67
CA HIS A 260 -11.71 1.05 -10.87
C HIS A 260 -11.55 -0.44 -10.49
N ALA A 261 -12.30 -0.88 -9.47
CA ALA A 261 -12.16 -2.21 -8.87
C ALA A 261 -12.28 -3.35 -9.89
N ASP A 262 -13.25 -3.30 -10.80
CA ASP A 262 -13.47 -4.35 -11.81
C ASP A 262 -12.26 -4.49 -12.74
N GLN A 263 -11.71 -3.37 -13.23
CA GLN A 263 -10.54 -3.37 -14.08
C GLN A 263 -9.30 -3.88 -13.33
N PHE A 264 -9.07 -3.37 -12.11
CA PHE A 264 -7.94 -3.79 -11.29
C PHE A 264 -8.02 -5.27 -10.91
N ASN A 265 -9.20 -5.76 -10.52
CA ASN A 265 -9.42 -7.17 -10.21
C ASN A 265 -9.13 -8.08 -11.41
N ALA A 266 -9.57 -7.69 -12.61
CA ALA A 266 -9.32 -8.45 -13.84
C ALA A 266 -7.82 -8.48 -14.18
N ASP A 267 -7.13 -7.35 -14.06
CA ASP A 267 -5.70 -7.25 -14.34
C ASP A 267 -4.86 -8.01 -13.31
N LEU A 268 -5.21 -7.91 -12.01
CA LEU A 268 -4.56 -8.66 -10.93
C LEU A 268 -4.73 -10.18 -11.15
N LEU A 269 -5.94 -10.62 -11.48
CA LEU A 269 -6.20 -12.03 -11.74
C LEU A 269 -5.44 -12.55 -12.96
N ALA A 270 -5.42 -11.78 -14.04
CA ALA A 270 -4.68 -12.14 -15.25
C ALA A 270 -3.18 -12.25 -14.97
N PHE A 271 -2.61 -11.32 -14.20
CA PHE A 271 -1.20 -11.33 -13.80
C PHE A 271 -0.90 -12.49 -12.84
N ALA A 272 -1.76 -12.73 -11.85
CA ALA A 272 -1.59 -13.81 -10.89
C ALA A 272 -1.53 -15.21 -11.56
N ARG A 273 -2.27 -15.40 -12.65
CA ARG A 273 -2.36 -16.68 -13.38
C ARG A 273 -1.28 -16.90 -14.46
N LYS A 274 -0.48 -15.89 -14.80
CA LYS A 274 0.71 -16.05 -15.67
C LYS A 274 1.75 -16.96 -15.00
#